data_8c7f59a1e86f62932e667067ac76a929
#
_entry.id   8c7f59a1e86f62932e667067ac76a929
#
_cell.length_a   1.000
_cell.length_b   1.000
_cell.length_c   1.000
_cell.angle_alpha   90.00
_cell.angle_beta   90.00
_cell.angle_gamma   90.00
#
_symmetry.space_group_name_H-M   'P 1'
#
loop_
_entity.id
_entity.type
_entity.pdbx_description
1 polymer ?
#
loop_
_entity_poly.entity_id
_entity_poly.type
_entity_poly.pdbx_seq_one_letter_code
_entity_poly.pdbx_strand_id
1 'polypeptide(L)'
;MTAQRAYVDRPVTDSDAATRAATTAARTWQLDSPELLRVGMNAIFVAGPVVLRVSAPNAPAIVSLELARFWHDHGVTVPRAVRDEVVIVDGLSVTAWERIDDVGAPIDWVGVGKLVRRVHETDPRDLPASVPADDAGGNLVA
;
A
#
# COMPACT_ATOMS: atom_id res chain seq x y z
N MET A 1 -5.33 11.83 -26.23
CA MET A 1 -5.16 10.61 -25.40
C MET A 1 -4.21 10.91 -24.26
N THR A 2 -4.66 10.72 -23.05
CA THR A 2 -3.84 11.01 -21.86
C THR A 2 -2.87 9.85 -21.63
N ALA A 3 -1.59 10.16 -21.42
CA ALA A 3 -0.62 9.13 -21.07
C ALA A 3 -0.97 8.55 -19.69
N GLN A 4 -0.85 7.24 -19.56
CA GLN A 4 -1.01 6.57 -18.28
C GLN A 4 0.14 6.96 -17.36
N ARG A 5 -0.18 7.43 -16.16
CA ARG A 5 0.82 7.85 -15.18
C ARG A 5 1.22 6.69 -14.28
N ALA A 6 2.49 6.67 -13.87
CA ALA A 6 2.94 5.76 -12.85
C ALA A 6 2.15 5.94 -11.54
N TYR A 7 1.96 4.85 -10.81
CA TYR A 7 1.40 4.93 -9.47
C TYR A 7 2.49 5.44 -8.52
N VAL A 8 2.39 6.71 -8.15
CA VAL A 8 3.31 7.36 -7.22
C VAL A 8 2.48 8.14 -6.21
N ASP A 9 2.80 7.99 -4.94
CA ASP A 9 2.16 8.76 -3.90
C ASP A 9 2.71 10.17 -3.86
N ARG A 10 1.84 11.14 -3.60
CA ARG A 10 2.25 12.50 -3.23
C ARG A 10 2.33 12.55 -1.70
N PRO A 11 3.22 13.40 -1.13
CA PRO A 11 3.30 13.52 0.33
C PRO A 11 1.97 13.92 0.94
N VAL A 12 1.63 13.30 2.06
CA VAL A 12 0.49 13.71 2.88
C VAL A 12 0.96 14.82 3.81
N THR A 13 0.46 16.03 3.58
CA THR A 13 0.92 17.23 4.29
C THR A 13 -0.03 17.69 5.37
N ASP A 14 -1.29 17.24 5.35
CA ASP A 14 -2.33 17.63 6.31
C ASP A 14 -2.69 16.44 7.19
N SER A 15 -2.14 16.41 8.40
CA SER A 15 -2.38 15.31 9.35
C SER A 15 -3.81 15.29 9.87
N ASP A 16 -4.49 16.43 9.94
CA ASP A 16 -5.89 16.48 10.36
C ASP A 16 -6.80 15.89 9.29
N ALA A 17 -6.54 16.19 8.02
CA ALA A 17 -7.26 15.57 6.91
C ALA A 17 -7.02 14.06 6.88
N ALA A 18 -5.78 13.62 7.09
CA ALA A 18 -5.45 12.21 7.15
C ALA A 18 -6.18 11.51 8.31
N THR A 19 -6.25 12.15 9.47
CA THR A 19 -6.97 11.61 10.63
C THR A 19 -8.46 11.47 10.34
N ARG A 20 -9.08 12.46 9.71
CA ARG A 20 -10.48 12.37 9.30
C ARG A 20 -10.71 11.21 8.33
N ALA A 21 -9.82 11.05 7.36
CA ALA A 21 -9.91 9.96 6.39
C ALA A 21 -9.78 8.59 7.07
N ALA A 22 -8.80 8.42 7.94
CA ALA A 22 -8.61 7.18 8.68
C ALA A 22 -9.81 6.87 9.58
N THR A 23 -10.35 7.87 10.27
CA THR A 23 -11.52 7.70 11.14
C THR A 23 -12.75 7.28 10.33
N THR A 24 -12.97 7.90 9.18
CA THR A 24 -14.08 7.55 8.29
C THR A 24 -13.96 6.11 7.80
N ALA A 25 -12.77 5.72 7.37
CA ALA A 25 -12.51 4.36 6.91
C ALA A 25 -12.71 3.34 8.05
N ALA A 26 -12.19 3.63 9.23
CA ALA A 26 -12.34 2.75 10.39
C ALA A 26 -13.83 2.53 10.74
N ARG A 27 -14.64 3.58 10.66
CA ARG A 27 -16.09 3.46 10.87
C ARG A 27 -16.75 2.62 9.79
N THR A 28 -16.41 2.89 8.53
CA THR A 28 -16.94 2.16 7.37
C THR A 28 -16.67 0.67 7.48
N TRP A 29 -15.48 0.30 7.93
CA TRP A 29 -15.04 -1.09 8.04
C TRP A 29 -15.23 -1.70 9.44
N GLN A 30 -15.82 -0.96 10.37
CA GLN A 30 -16.08 -1.41 11.73
C GLN A 30 -14.79 -1.84 12.46
N LEU A 31 -13.76 -1.04 12.29
CA LEU A 31 -12.46 -1.23 12.94
C LEU A 31 -12.37 -0.43 14.23
N ASP A 32 -11.35 -0.73 15.03
CA ASP A 32 -11.04 0.05 16.22
C ASP A 32 -10.69 1.50 15.86
N SER A 33 -10.74 2.38 16.85
CA SER A 33 -10.37 3.79 16.65
C SER A 33 -8.91 3.90 16.20
N PRO A 34 -8.62 4.59 15.10
CA PRO A 34 -7.26 4.68 14.59
C PRO A 34 -6.40 5.64 15.41
N GLU A 35 -5.15 5.26 15.64
CA GLU A 35 -4.12 6.09 16.25
C GLU A 35 -3.04 6.38 15.22
N LEU A 36 -2.64 7.65 15.12
CA LEU A 36 -1.58 8.05 14.21
C LEU A 36 -0.24 7.48 14.69
N LEU A 37 0.41 6.71 13.83
CA LEU A 37 1.73 6.15 14.10
C LEU A 37 2.84 7.04 13.54
N ARG A 38 2.71 7.48 12.29
CA ARG A 38 3.69 8.37 11.65
C ARG A 38 3.08 9.05 10.43
N VAL A 39 3.67 10.19 10.06
CA VAL A 39 3.38 10.90 8.82
C VAL A 39 4.68 11.03 8.03
N GLY A 40 4.64 10.67 6.78
CA GLY A 40 5.74 10.80 5.83
C GLY A 40 5.15 10.96 4.44
N MET A 41 5.63 10.16 3.48
CA MET A 41 4.97 10.11 2.18
C MET A 41 3.50 9.71 2.34
N ASN A 42 3.23 8.78 3.24
CA ASN A 42 1.87 8.38 3.64
C ASN A 42 1.68 8.62 5.13
N ALA A 43 0.45 8.75 5.58
CA ALA A 43 0.10 8.72 6.98
C ALA A 43 -0.29 7.30 7.36
N ILE A 44 0.32 6.79 8.42
CA ILE A 44 0.11 5.42 8.89
C ILE A 44 -0.59 5.46 10.24
N PHE A 45 -1.71 4.76 10.34
CA PHE A 45 -2.52 4.63 11.54
C PHE A 45 -2.60 3.17 11.97
N VAL A 46 -2.74 2.95 13.26
CA VAL A 46 -2.99 1.62 13.83
C VAL A 46 -4.41 1.59 14.38
N ALA A 47 -5.17 0.62 13.95
CA ALA A 47 -6.56 0.39 14.39
C ALA A 47 -6.66 -1.07 14.86
N GLY A 48 -6.23 -1.34 16.11
CA GLY A 48 -6.13 -2.70 16.64
C GLY A 48 -5.17 -3.57 15.81
N PRO A 49 -5.63 -4.70 15.28
CA PRO A 49 -4.77 -5.59 14.47
C PRO A 49 -4.61 -5.13 13.02
N VAL A 50 -5.11 -3.95 12.68
CA VAL A 50 -5.14 -3.44 11.32
C VAL A 50 -4.31 -2.17 11.23
N VAL A 51 -3.56 -2.03 10.14
CA VAL A 51 -2.86 -0.80 9.79
C VAL A 51 -3.64 -0.12 8.67
N LEU A 52 -3.93 1.16 8.86
CA LEU A 52 -4.54 2.00 7.83
C LEU A 52 -3.47 2.87 7.20
N ARG A 53 -3.37 2.79 5.90
CA ARG A 53 -2.47 3.64 5.11
C ARG A 53 -3.30 4.70 4.41
N VAL A 54 -3.05 5.96 4.76
CA VAL A 54 -3.67 7.11 4.11
C VAL A 54 -2.66 7.70 3.14
N SER A 55 -3.05 7.78 1.88
CA SER A 55 -2.18 8.22 0.80
C SER A 55 -2.87 9.21 -0.11
N ALA A 56 -2.06 9.97 -0.85
CA ALA A 56 -2.51 10.87 -1.91
C ALA A 56 -1.89 10.42 -3.24
N PRO A 57 -2.36 9.30 -3.83
CA PRO A 57 -1.78 8.78 -5.05
C PRO A 57 -2.17 9.61 -6.27
N ASN A 58 -1.33 9.55 -7.30
CA ASN A 58 -1.63 10.17 -8.59
C ASN A 58 -2.38 9.25 -9.56
N ALA A 59 -2.69 8.03 -9.12
CA ALA A 59 -3.46 7.03 -9.86
C ALA A 59 -4.43 6.36 -8.88
N PRO A 60 -5.42 5.57 -9.35
CA PRO A 60 -6.36 4.90 -8.44
C PRO A 60 -5.63 4.01 -7.42
N ALA A 61 -5.96 4.18 -6.14
CA ALA A 61 -5.29 3.46 -5.05
C ALA A 61 -5.54 1.95 -5.06
N ILE A 62 -6.56 1.50 -5.79
CA ILE A 62 -6.84 0.07 -5.96
C ILE A 62 -5.64 -0.67 -6.56
N VAL A 63 -4.77 0.02 -7.29
CA VAL A 63 -3.56 -0.56 -7.89
C VAL A 63 -2.68 -1.19 -6.81
N SER A 64 -2.53 -0.54 -5.65
CA SER A 64 -1.70 -1.09 -4.57
C SER A 64 -2.28 -2.38 -4.00
N LEU A 65 -3.60 -2.51 -3.93
CA LEU A 65 -4.27 -3.73 -3.47
C LEU A 65 -4.11 -4.86 -4.48
N GLU A 66 -4.29 -4.57 -5.75
CA GLU A 66 -4.13 -5.55 -6.82
C GLU A 66 -2.68 -6.03 -6.93
N LEU A 67 -1.74 -5.11 -6.79
CA LEU A 67 -0.32 -5.43 -6.84
C LEU A 67 0.11 -6.29 -5.65
N ALA A 68 -0.38 -6.00 -4.45
CA ALA A 68 -0.10 -6.82 -3.27
C ALA A 68 -0.65 -8.24 -3.43
N ARG A 69 -1.86 -8.38 -3.97
CA ARG A 69 -2.45 -9.68 -4.27
C ARG A 69 -1.61 -10.45 -5.29
N PHE A 70 -1.20 -9.76 -6.36
CA PHE A 70 -0.35 -10.35 -7.39
C PHE A 70 0.95 -10.90 -6.79
N TRP A 71 1.65 -10.10 -5.98
CA TRP A 71 2.90 -10.54 -5.37
C TRP A 71 2.70 -11.71 -4.43
N HIS A 72 1.63 -11.68 -3.64
CA HIS A 72 1.30 -12.78 -2.75
C HIS A 72 1.07 -14.08 -3.54
N ASP A 73 0.32 -14.01 -4.63
CA ASP A 73 0.03 -15.16 -5.49
C ASP A 73 1.28 -15.70 -6.19
N HIS A 74 2.29 -14.86 -6.37
CA HIS A 74 3.57 -15.23 -6.96
C HIS A 74 4.64 -15.58 -5.91
N GLY A 75 4.23 -15.78 -4.67
CA GLY A 75 5.11 -16.26 -3.60
C GLY A 75 6.04 -15.19 -3.04
N VAL A 76 5.78 -13.91 -3.30
CA VAL A 76 6.50 -12.81 -2.68
C VAL A 76 5.78 -12.41 -1.39
N THR A 77 6.51 -12.39 -0.28
CA THR A 77 5.94 -12.00 1.01
C THR A 77 5.72 -10.49 1.04
N VAL A 78 4.46 -10.09 1.13
CA VAL A 78 4.03 -8.70 1.27
C VAL A 78 2.93 -8.63 2.32
N PRO A 79 2.70 -7.46 2.95
CA PRO A 79 1.55 -7.31 3.85
C PRO A 79 0.25 -7.62 3.10
N ARG A 80 -0.67 -8.29 3.78
CA ARG A 80 -1.97 -8.62 3.20
C ARG A 80 -2.95 -7.49 3.42
N ALA A 81 -3.71 -7.16 2.38
CA ALA A 81 -4.85 -6.27 2.51
C ALA A 81 -5.97 -7.00 3.27
N VAL A 82 -6.52 -6.36 4.30
CA VAL A 82 -7.65 -6.91 5.06
C VAL A 82 -8.98 -6.45 4.50
N ARG A 83 -8.97 -5.52 3.55
CA ARG A 83 -10.15 -5.07 2.80
C ARG A 83 -9.77 -4.94 1.33
N ASP A 84 -10.67 -5.36 0.46
CA ASP A 84 -10.46 -5.34 -1.00
C ASP A 84 -10.90 -4.02 -1.64
N GLU A 85 -11.31 -3.07 -0.84
CA GLU A 85 -11.82 -1.77 -1.30
C GLU A 85 -10.98 -0.63 -0.77
N VAL A 86 -11.11 0.53 -1.39
CA VAL A 86 -10.48 1.77 -1.00
C VAL A 86 -11.56 2.74 -0.52
N VAL A 87 -11.35 3.37 0.63
CA VAL A 87 -12.19 4.47 1.09
C VAL A 87 -11.51 5.78 0.69
N ILE A 88 -12.24 6.66 0.05
CA ILE A 88 -11.72 7.96 -0.39
C ILE A 88 -12.43 9.07 0.39
N VAL A 89 -11.64 9.93 1.03
CA VAL A 89 -12.13 11.07 1.81
C VAL A 89 -11.28 12.28 1.46
N ASP A 90 -11.92 13.32 0.94
CA ASP A 90 -11.26 14.60 0.60
C ASP A 90 -10.02 14.41 -0.30
N GLY A 91 -10.10 13.49 -1.25
CA GLY A 91 -9.00 13.20 -2.16
C GLY A 91 -7.91 12.29 -1.59
N LEU A 92 -8.03 11.90 -0.32
CA LEU A 92 -7.12 10.94 0.30
C LEU A 92 -7.72 9.53 0.21
N SER A 93 -6.86 8.57 -0.09
CA SER A 93 -7.24 7.17 -0.22
C SER A 93 -6.79 6.39 1.02
N VAL A 94 -7.68 5.57 1.57
CA VAL A 94 -7.37 4.74 2.74
C VAL A 94 -7.44 3.28 2.33
N THR A 95 -6.39 2.55 2.64
CA THR A 95 -6.29 1.10 2.46
C THR A 95 -5.99 0.45 3.81
N ALA A 96 -6.48 -0.76 4.00
CA ALA A 96 -6.35 -1.48 5.26
C ALA A 96 -5.49 -2.72 5.08
N TRP A 97 -4.52 -2.89 5.95
CA TRP A 97 -3.50 -3.93 5.88
C TRP A 97 -3.38 -4.67 7.19
N GLU A 98 -2.93 -5.91 7.15
CA GLU A 98 -2.59 -6.62 8.37
C GLU A 98 -1.44 -5.91 9.10
N ARG A 99 -1.52 -5.87 10.42
CA ARG A 99 -0.45 -5.34 11.25
C ARG A 99 0.65 -6.39 11.36
N ILE A 100 1.87 -5.95 11.03
CA ILE A 100 3.07 -6.77 11.19
C ILE A 100 3.89 -6.14 12.32
N ASP A 101 4.10 -6.91 13.39
CA ASP A 101 4.90 -6.44 14.51
C ASP A 101 6.39 -6.72 14.26
N ASP A 102 7.22 -5.74 14.64
CA ASP A 102 8.66 -5.91 14.62
C ASP A 102 9.06 -6.84 15.77
N VAL A 103 9.66 -7.96 15.43
CA VAL A 103 10.12 -8.94 16.43
C VAL A 103 11.54 -8.65 16.92
N GLY A 104 12.18 -7.58 16.43
CA GLY A 104 13.55 -7.22 16.82
C GLY A 104 14.62 -8.17 16.34
N ALA A 105 14.31 -9.08 15.41
CA ALA A 105 15.27 -10.00 14.85
C ALA A 105 16.22 -9.30 13.88
N PRO A 106 17.47 -9.78 13.72
CA PRO A 106 18.37 -9.27 12.69
C PRO A 106 17.76 -9.44 11.29
N ILE A 107 18.11 -8.53 10.39
CA ILE A 107 17.65 -8.62 9.00
C ILE A 107 18.27 -9.84 8.33
N ASP A 108 17.43 -10.66 7.74
CA ASP A 108 17.86 -11.80 6.91
C ASP A 108 18.18 -11.32 5.49
N TRP A 109 19.40 -10.87 5.28
CA TRP A 109 19.82 -10.33 3.99
C TRP A 109 19.79 -11.39 2.87
N VAL A 110 19.96 -12.66 3.18
CA VAL A 110 19.85 -13.74 2.19
C VAL A 110 18.40 -13.87 1.73
N GLY A 111 17.46 -13.85 2.66
CA GLY A 111 16.03 -13.87 2.35
C GLY A 111 15.61 -12.65 1.54
N VAL A 112 16.10 -11.45 1.90
CA VAL A 112 15.85 -10.23 1.15
C VAL A 112 16.35 -10.36 -0.28
N GLY A 113 17.57 -10.89 -0.49
CA GLY A 113 18.13 -11.11 -1.82
C GLY A 113 17.28 -12.06 -2.67
N LYS A 114 16.75 -13.11 -2.06
CA LYS A 114 15.85 -14.06 -2.74
C LYS A 114 14.54 -13.40 -3.17
N LEU A 115 13.96 -12.55 -2.32
CA LEU A 115 12.75 -11.79 -2.66
C LEU A 115 13.00 -10.83 -3.81
N VAL A 116 14.10 -10.08 -3.77
CA VAL A 116 14.46 -9.15 -4.85
C VAL A 116 14.63 -9.90 -6.16
N ARG A 117 15.31 -11.05 -6.14
CA ARG A 117 15.48 -11.87 -7.34
C ARG A 117 14.13 -12.32 -7.89
N ARG A 118 13.23 -12.79 -7.04
CA ARG A 118 11.90 -13.23 -7.47
C ARG A 118 11.11 -12.11 -8.13
N VAL A 119 11.16 -10.91 -7.56
CA VAL A 119 10.53 -9.73 -8.17
C VAL A 119 11.12 -9.46 -9.55
N HIS A 120 12.45 -9.49 -9.69
CA HIS A 120 13.13 -9.21 -10.96
C HIS A 120 12.89 -10.29 -12.02
N GLU A 121 12.68 -11.54 -11.60
CA GLU A 121 12.39 -12.66 -12.51
C GLU A 121 10.94 -12.68 -12.98
N THR A 122 10.05 -11.89 -12.36
CA THR A 122 8.65 -11.83 -12.74
C THR A 122 8.51 -11.13 -14.08
N ASP A 123 7.76 -11.74 -15.00
CA ASP A 123 7.48 -11.16 -16.32
C ASP A 123 6.56 -9.93 -16.13
N PRO A 124 6.96 -8.74 -16.59
CA PRO A 124 6.11 -7.56 -16.49
C PRO A 124 4.73 -7.73 -17.15
N ARG A 125 4.61 -8.64 -18.12
CA ARG A 125 3.32 -8.91 -18.79
C ARG A 125 2.33 -9.64 -17.89
N ASP A 126 2.80 -10.26 -16.82
CA ASP A 126 1.95 -10.96 -15.85
C ASP A 126 1.40 -10.02 -14.77
N LEU A 127 1.86 -8.77 -14.73
CA LEU A 127 1.38 -7.77 -13.77
C LEU A 127 -0.10 -7.47 -13.98
N PRO A 128 -0.84 -7.06 -12.92
CA PRO A 128 -2.22 -6.62 -13.08
C PRO A 128 -2.35 -5.53 -14.13
N ALA A 129 -3.44 -5.55 -14.90
CA ALA A 129 -3.67 -4.59 -15.98
C ALA A 129 -3.74 -3.13 -15.49
N SER A 130 -4.05 -2.92 -14.22
CA SER A 130 -4.10 -1.60 -13.60
C SER A 130 -2.73 -0.97 -13.40
N VAL A 131 -1.64 -1.76 -13.43
CA VAL A 131 -0.28 -1.26 -13.26
C VAL A 131 0.18 -0.63 -14.57
N PRO A 132 0.66 0.63 -14.56
CA PRO A 132 1.16 1.28 -15.77
C PRO A 132 2.34 0.55 -16.37
N ALA A 133 2.23 0.17 -17.64
CA ALA A 133 3.24 -0.65 -18.32
C ALA A 133 4.60 0.06 -18.44
N ASP A 134 4.57 1.37 -18.69
CA ASP A 134 5.77 2.17 -18.93
C ASP A 134 6.67 2.27 -17.68
N ASP A 135 6.06 2.21 -16.52
CA ASP A 135 6.75 2.40 -15.25
C ASP A 135 6.75 1.15 -14.38
N ALA A 136 6.38 0.01 -14.93
CA ALA A 136 6.26 -1.21 -14.16
C ALA A 136 7.54 -1.56 -13.40
N GLY A 137 8.69 -1.40 -14.04
CA GLY A 137 9.98 -1.63 -13.38
C GLY A 137 10.29 -0.66 -12.27
N GLY A 138 10.01 0.63 -12.47
CA GLY A 138 10.21 1.66 -11.46
C GLY A 138 9.27 1.50 -10.26
N ASN A 139 8.03 1.19 -10.52
CA ASN A 139 7.03 1.02 -9.48
C ASN A 139 7.25 -0.23 -8.62
N LEU A 140 7.90 -1.24 -9.16
CA LEU A 140 8.17 -2.49 -8.45
C LEU A 140 9.31 -2.39 -7.46
N VAL A 141 10.21 -1.45 -7.66
CA VAL A 141 11.42 -1.28 -6.82
C VAL A 141 11.31 -0.12 -5.85
N ALA A 142 10.31 0.70 -5.98
CA ALA A 142 10.12 1.89 -5.15
C ALA A 142 9.61 1.58 -3.75
#